data_c5719ad2bc91129fa698881f625c8306
#
_entry.id   c5719ad2bc91129fa698881f625c8306
#
_cell.length_a   1.000
_cell.length_b   1.000
_cell.length_c   1.000
_cell.angle_alpha   90.00
_cell.angle_beta   90.00
_cell.angle_gamma   90.00
#
_symmetry.space_group_name_H-M   'P 1'
#
loop_
_entity.id
_entity.type
_entity.pdbx_description
1 polymer ?
#
loop_
_entity_poly.entity_id
_entity_poly.type
_entity_poly.pdbx_seq_one_letter_code
_entity_poly.pdbx_strand_id
1 'polypeptide(L)'
;MTNKKISLIGAGQIGGTLAHLAAMKELGDVVLFDLMSGLAKGKALDIAQSSAIDGFNVSLSGTDNYEDTSDSDVIIITAGVPRKPGMTRDDLLGTNLKIIKQVAEGIKSTSPNAFVICITNPLDVIVMALQKYSGLSKNKVVGMAGVLDTSRFKYFLSQELNVPISEVDSFVLGGHGDTMVPVPNRTMVSGENLTDLVNKGKISKARLDEIIDRTRKGCLLYTSPSPRDRTRSRMPSSA
;
A
#
# COMPACT_ATOMS: atom_id res chain seq x y z
N MET A 1 9.57 13.60 -25.15
CA MET A 1 8.55 12.63 -24.69
C MET A 1 7.93 13.24 -23.45
N THR A 2 6.61 13.32 -23.37
CA THR A 2 5.92 13.76 -22.14
C THR A 2 6.11 12.67 -21.08
N ASN A 3 6.48 13.06 -19.86
CA ASN A 3 6.56 12.13 -18.74
C ASN A 3 5.20 11.45 -18.52
N LYS A 4 5.24 10.22 -18.01
CA LYS A 4 4.02 9.55 -17.52
C LYS A 4 3.45 10.32 -16.35
N LYS A 5 2.12 10.39 -16.23
CA LYS A 5 1.43 11.08 -15.15
C LYS A 5 0.86 10.08 -14.16
N ILE A 6 1.23 10.23 -12.89
CA ILE A 6 0.80 9.39 -11.79
C ILE A 6 -0.01 10.25 -10.81
N SER A 7 -1.29 9.96 -10.65
CA SER A 7 -2.12 10.64 -9.65
C SER A 7 -2.34 9.75 -8.42
N LEU A 8 -2.09 10.32 -7.25
CA LEU A 8 -2.30 9.67 -5.96
C LEU A 8 -3.52 10.28 -5.28
N ILE A 9 -4.59 9.51 -5.14
CA ILE A 9 -5.83 9.95 -4.52
C ILE A 9 -5.81 9.61 -3.04
N GLY A 10 -5.56 10.62 -2.22
CA GLY A 10 -5.34 10.57 -0.78
C GLY A 10 -3.92 10.98 -0.41
N ALA A 11 -3.76 12.12 0.27
CA ALA A 11 -2.47 12.65 0.73
C ALA A 11 -2.14 12.25 2.18
N GLY A 12 -2.68 11.14 2.66
CA GLY A 12 -2.36 10.57 3.97
C GLY A 12 -0.91 10.08 4.07
N GLN A 13 -0.61 9.24 5.05
CA GLN A 13 0.75 8.70 5.22
C GLN A 13 1.19 7.85 4.01
N ILE A 14 0.33 6.93 3.56
CA ILE A 14 0.66 6.05 2.43
C ILE A 14 0.79 6.87 1.14
N GLY A 15 -0.17 7.77 0.85
CA GLY A 15 -0.13 8.58 -0.36
C GLY A 15 1.10 9.48 -0.44
N GLY A 16 1.46 10.17 0.64
CA GLY A 16 2.68 10.98 0.71
C GLY A 16 3.95 10.15 0.52
N THR A 17 4.05 8.99 1.19
CA THR A 17 5.20 8.08 1.02
C THR A 17 5.31 7.55 -0.41
N LEU A 18 4.19 7.19 -1.04
CA LEU A 18 4.20 6.73 -2.43
C LEU A 18 4.56 7.85 -3.41
N ALA A 19 4.09 9.08 -3.17
CA ALA A 19 4.49 10.25 -3.96
C ALA A 19 6.00 10.45 -3.94
N HIS A 20 6.59 10.40 -2.75
CA HIS A 20 8.05 10.52 -2.58
C HIS A 20 8.81 9.40 -3.30
N LEU A 21 8.41 8.13 -3.08
CA LEU A 21 9.05 6.99 -3.75
C LEU A 21 8.90 7.01 -5.27
N ALA A 22 7.74 7.44 -5.78
CA ALA A 22 7.51 7.58 -7.23
C ALA A 22 8.41 8.67 -7.82
N ALA A 23 8.58 9.79 -7.12
CA ALA A 23 9.46 10.87 -7.49
C ALA A 23 10.94 10.45 -7.49
N MET A 24 11.42 9.87 -6.39
CA MET A 24 12.80 9.38 -6.27
C MET A 24 13.19 8.35 -7.33
N LYS A 25 12.22 7.55 -7.77
CA LYS A 25 12.42 6.55 -8.84
C LYS A 25 12.16 7.10 -10.24
N GLU A 26 11.81 8.38 -10.34
CA GLU A 26 11.47 9.06 -11.59
C GLU A 26 10.47 8.28 -12.46
N LEU A 27 9.43 7.71 -11.81
CA LEU A 27 8.42 6.90 -12.51
C LEU A 27 7.49 7.74 -13.39
N GLY A 28 7.43 9.04 -13.17
CA GLY A 28 6.59 10.01 -13.87
C GLY A 28 6.32 11.25 -13.04
N ASP A 29 5.62 12.21 -13.62
CA ASP A 29 5.13 13.40 -12.93
C ASP A 29 4.02 13.01 -11.95
N VAL A 30 4.05 13.55 -10.75
CA VAL A 30 3.17 13.15 -9.65
C VAL A 30 2.18 14.24 -9.30
N VAL A 31 0.89 13.90 -9.28
CA VAL A 31 -0.19 14.74 -8.75
C VAL A 31 -0.71 14.11 -7.47
N LEU A 32 -0.58 14.80 -6.35
CA LEU A 32 -1.09 14.37 -5.06
C LEU A 32 -2.43 15.06 -4.80
N PHE A 33 -3.52 14.29 -4.79
CA PHE A 33 -4.88 14.79 -4.58
C PHE A 33 -5.36 14.50 -3.15
N ASP A 34 -5.97 15.48 -2.50
CA ASP A 34 -6.72 15.28 -1.26
C ASP A 34 -7.82 16.34 -1.12
N LEU A 35 -8.93 16.01 -0.48
CA LEU A 35 -9.98 16.97 -0.15
C LEU A 35 -9.47 18.11 0.77
N MET A 36 -8.42 17.82 1.54
CA MET A 36 -7.69 18.82 2.32
C MET A 36 -6.58 19.43 1.45
N SER A 37 -6.93 20.47 0.68
CA SER A 37 -6.01 21.12 -0.27
C SER A 37 -4.65 21.49 0.35
N GLY A 38 -4.64 22.04 1.54
CA GLY A 38 -3.40 22.40 2.24
C GLY A 38 -2.50 21.20 2.54
N LEU A 39 -3.08 20.03 2.84
CA LEU A 39 -2.32 18.80 3.08
C LEU A 39 -1.65 18.30 1.80
N ALA A 40 -2.39 18.24 0.69
CA ALA A 40 -1.86 17.79 -0.59
C ALA A 40 -0.76 18.74 -1.10
N LYS A 41 -1.03 20.04 -1.09
CA LYS A 41 -0.08 21.08 -1.56
C LYS A 41 1.18 21.13 -0.71
N GLY A 42 1.03 21.10 0.64
CA GLY A 42 2.16 21.12 1.55
C GLY A 42 3.07 19.91 1.38
N LYS A 43 2.51 18.70 1.31
CA LYS A 43 3.32 17.49 1.08
C LYS A 43 3.98 17.44 -0.29
N ALA A 44 3.27 17.83 -1.34
CA ALA A 44 3.85 17.88 -2.67
C ALA A 44 5.03 18.87 -2.74
N LEU A 45 4.89 20.04 -2.11
CA LEU A 45 5.95 21.04 -2.03
C LEU A 45 7.15 20.52 -1.22
N ASP A 46 6.92 19.91 -0.07
CA ASP A 46 7.97 19.36 0.80
C ASP A 46 8.77 18.27 0.06
N ILE A 47 8.08 17.35 -0.62
CA ILE A 47 8.74 16.33 -1.44
C ILE A 47 9.50 16.96 -2.62
N ALA A 48 8.90 17.94 -3.32
CA ALA A 48 9.56 18.60 -4.44
C ALA A 48 10.86 19.30 -4.01
N GLN A 49 10.89 19.88 -2.81
CA GLN A 49 12.09 20.54 -2.27
C GLN A 49 13.21 19.55 -1.94
N SER A 50 12.88 18.29 -1.58
CA SER A 50 13.89 17.26 -1.34
C SER A 50 14.68 16.90 -2.61
N SER A 51 14.16 17.20 -3.79
CA SER A 51 14.82 16.92 -5.07
C SER A 51 16.21 17.54 -5.18
N ALA A 52 16.44 18.67 -4.51
CA ALA A 52 17.75 19.32 -4.47
C ALA A 52 18.84 18.47 -3.77
N ILE A 53 18.42 17.54 -2.90
CA ILE A 53 19.31 16.62 -2.16
C ILE A 53 19.27 15.22 -2.79
N ASP A 54 18.05 14.72 -3.09
CA ASP A 54 17.81 13.35 -3.56
C ASP A 54 18.06 13.18 -5.07
N GLY A 55 18.15 14.28 -5.83
CA GLY A 55 18.63 14.31 -7.23
C GLY A 55 17.60 13.86 -8.26
N PHE A 56 16.31 13.75 -7.93
CA PHE A 56 15.25 13.45 -8.91
C PHE A 56 14.73 14.73 -9.61
N ASN A 57 14.19 14.57 -10.83
CA ASN A 57 13.79 15.70 -11.67
C ASN A 57 12.41 15.49 -12.31
N VAL A 58 11.41 15.12 -11.51
CA VAL A 58 10.01 15.00 -11.93
C VAL A 58 9.17 16.13 -11.34
N SER A 59 8.07 16.47 -12.01
CA SER A 59 7.12 17.46 -11.50
C SER A 59 6.28 16.84 -10.36
N LEU A 60 6.09 17.62 -9.29
CA LEU A 60 5.19 17.29 -8.19
C LEU A 60 4.23 18.43 -7.94
N SER A 61 2.94 18.12 -7.88
CA SER A 61 1.90 19.08 -7.52
C SER A 61 0.91 18.49 -6.53
N GLY A 62 0.30 19.35 -5.71
CA GLY A 62 -0.77 18.98 -4.80
C GLY A 62 -2.04 19.74 -5.11
N THR A 63 -3.19 19.06 -5.06
CA THR A 63 -4.47 19.63 -5.45
C THR A 63 -5.66 19.05 -4.69
N ASP A 64 -6.78 19.74 -4.71
CA ASP A 64 -8.11 19.30 -4.29
C ASP A 64 -9.12 19.30 -5.46
N ASN A 65 -8.64 19.59 -6.68
CA ASN A 65 -9.44 19.58 -7.90
C ASN A 65 -9.13 18.34 -8.75
N TYR A 66 -10.15 17.54 -9.09
CA TYR A 66 -9.99 16.37 -9.95
C TYR A 66 -9.50 16.71 -11.36
N GLU A 67 -9.79 17.90 -11.89
CA GLU A 67 -9.32 18.31 -13.21
C GLU A 67 -7.80 18.29 -13.33
N ASP A 68 -7.09 18.55 -12.23
CA ASP A 68 -5.62 18.48 -12.23
C ASP A 68 -5.09 17.04 -12.35
N THR A 69 -5.96 16.03 -12.13
CA THR A 69 -5.63 14.61 -12.35
C THR A 69 -5.96 14.12 -13.76
N SER A 70 -6.44 15.01 -14.65
CA SER A 70 -6.85 14.63 -16.00
C SER A 70 -5.73 13.94 -16.78
N ASP A 71 -6.11 12.97 -17.60
CA ASP A 71 -5.22 12.20 -18.46
C ASP A 71 -4.09 11.48 -17.73
N SER A 72 -4.31 11.07 -16.49
CA SER A 72 -3.36 10.25 -15.76
C SER A 72 -3.19 8.89 -16.42
N ASP A 73 -1.92 8.44 -16.57
CA ASP A 73 -1.60 7.09 -17.02
C ASP A 73 -1.91 6.07 -15.91
N VAL A 74 -1.57 6.43 -14.66
CA VAL A 74 -1.77 5.60 -13.48
C VAL A 74 -2.42 6.41 -12.37
N ILE A 75 -3.41 5.83 -11.72
CA ILE A 75 -4.04 6.38 -10.52
C ILE A 75 -3.88 5.40 -9.37
N ILE A 76 -3.34 5.85 -8.25
CA ILE A 76 -3.21 5.05 -7.04
C ILE A 76 -4.15 5.60 -5.97
N ILE A 77 -5.06 4.76 -5.48
CA ILE A 77 -6.08 5.17 -4.51
C ILE A 77 -5.67 4.69 -3.12
N THR A 78 -5.39 5.66 -2.25
CA THR A 78 -5.15 5.47 -0.82
C THR A 78 -6.20 6.18 0.03
N ALA A 79 -7.13 6.90 -0.63
CA ALA A 79 -8.22 7.62 0.02
C ALA A 79 -9.14 6.66 0.77
N GLY A 80 -9.41 6.96 2.02
CA GLY A 80 -10.25 6.19 2.92
C GLY A 80 -9.95 6.53 4.37
N VAL A 81 -10.85 6.14 5.26
CA VAL A 81 -10.63 6.30 6.70
C VAL A 81 -10.07 5.00 7.29
N PRO A 82 -9.11 5.08 8.22
CA PRO A 82 -8.66 3.92 8.97
C PRO A 82 -9.74 3.52 10.00
N ARG A 83 -9.72 2.26 10.41
CA ARG A 83 -10.59 1.78 11.47
C ARG A 83 -10.30 2.51 12.78
N LYS A 84 -11.31 3.14 13.36
CA LYS A 84 -11.22 3.79 14.67
C LYS A 84 -11.72 2.85 15.78
N PRO A 85 -11.27 3.04 17.03
CA PRO A 85 -11.85 2.33 18.17
C PRO A 85 -13.38 2.49 18.21
N GLY A 86 -14.09 1.40 18.41
CA GLY A 86 -15.56 1.37 18.44
C GLY A 86 -16.24 1.23 17.07
N MET A 87 -15.53 1.35 15.94
CA MET A 87 -16.10 1.07 14.61
C MET A 87 -16.19 -0.42 14.34
N THR A 88 -17.36 -0.86 13.86
CA THR A 88 -17.52 -2.19 13.27
C THR A 88 -16.85 -2.29 11.89
N ARG A 89 -16.74 -3.49 11.34
CA ARG A 89 -16.29 -3.69 9.95
C ARG A 89 -17.27 -3.06 8.94
N ASP A 90 -18.56 -3.15 9.24
CA ASP A 90 -19.62 -2.63 8.37
C ASP A 90 -19.65 -1.09 8.35
N ASP A 91 -19.42 -0.45 9.50
CA ASP A 91 -19.30 1.02 9.58
C ASP A 91 -18.12 1.53 8.74
N LEU A 92 -16.98 0.86 8.85
CA LEU A 92 -15.80 1.19 8.05
C LEU A 92 -16.08 1.00 6.55
N LEU A 93 -16.70 -0.13 6.19
CA LEU A 93 -17.05 -0.44 4.81
C LEU A 93 -18.03 0.62 4.26
N GLY A 94 -19.10 0.92 4.98
CA GLY A 94 -20.09 1.91 4.57
C GLY A 94 -19.51 3.29 4.34
N THR A 95 -18.56 3.71 5.20
CA THR A 95 -17.86 4.99 5.06
C THR A 95 -16.95 4.98 3.84
N ASN A 96 -16.11 3.96 3.69
CA ASN A 96 -15.16 3.88 2.58
C ASN A 96 -15.85 3.67 1.22
N LEU A 97 -17.01 3.00 1.16
CA LEU A 97 -17.81 2.89 -0.06
C LEU A 97 -18.31 4.25 -0.57
N LYS A 98 -18.72 5.17 0.34
CA LYS A 98 -19.12 6.52 -0.03
C LYS A 98 -17.94 7.30 -0.63
N ILE A 99 -16.76 7.22 0.01
CA ILE A 99 -15.54 7.85 -0.49
C ILE A 99 -15.17 7.31 -1.87
N ILE A 100 -15.17 5.99 -2.02
CA ILE A 100 -14.79 5.34 -3.29
C ILE A 100 -15.77 5.65 -4.41
N LYS A 101 -17.05 5.84 -4.12
CA LYS A 101 -18.02 6.29 -5.12
C LYS A 101 -17.64 7.66 -5.68
N GLN A 102 -17.31 8.64 -4.83
CA GLN A 102 -16.86 9.96 -5.25
C GLN A 102 -15.54 9.90 -6.04
N VAL A 103 -14.58 9.10 -5.56
CA VAL A 103 -13.31 8.89 -6.26
C VAL A 103 -13.54 8.29 -7.65
N ALA A 104 -14.40 7.29 -7.75
CA ALA A 104 -14.72 6.63 -9.03
C ALA A 104 -15.38 7.58 -10.03
N GLU A 105 -16.27 8.46 -9.57
CA GLU A 105 -16.90 9.49 -10.39
C GLU A 105 -15.86 10.50 -10.90
N GLY A 106 -14.94 10.95 -10.03
CA GLY A 106 -13.82 11.82 -10.40
C GLY A 106 -12.93 11.18 -11.47
N ILE A 107 -12.49 9.95 -11.27
CA ILE A 107 -11.64 9.21 -12.23
C ILE A 107 -12.34 9.03 -13.57
N LYS A 108 -13.62 8.68 -13.54
CA LYS A 108 -14.42 8.49 -14.76
C LYS A 108 -14.48 9.73 -15.62
N SER A 109 -14.56 10.92 -14.99
CA SER A 109 -14.64 12.19 -15.72
C SER A 109 -13.30 12.67 -16.25
N THR A 110 -12.22 12.48 -15.50
CA THR A 110 -10.92 13.09 -15.80
C THR A 110 -9.90 12.13 -16.43
N SER A 111 -9.96 10.84 -16.08
CA SER A 111 -8.95 9.87 -16.53
C SER A 111 -9.54 8.49 -16.86
N PRO A 112 -10.48 8.42 -17.84
CA PRO A 112 -11.21 7.18 -18.16
C PRO A 112 -10.31 6.06 -18.72
N ASN A 113 -9.10 6.39 -19.12
CA ASN A 113 -8.12 5.44 -19.68
C ASN A 113 -7.04 5.00 -18.70
N ALA A 114 -7.02 5.56 -17.48
CA ALA A 114 -6.00 5.29 -16.49
C ALA A 114 -5.96 3.81 -16.06
N PHE A 115 -4.77 3.35 -15.69
CA PHE A 115 -4.63 2.12 -14.91
C PHE A 115 -4.77 2.45 -13.44
N VAL A 116 -5.69 1.80 -12.74
CA VAL A 116 -6.06 2.15 -11.36
C VAL A 116 -5.62 1.08 -10.39
N ILE A 117 -4.83 1.46 -9.40
CA ILE A 117 -4.36 0.60 -8.31
C ILE A 117 -5.04 1.04 -7.02
N CYS A 118 -5.85 0.19 -6.42
CA CYS A 118 -6.51 0.45 -5.15
C CYS A 118 -5.73 -0.15 -3.98
N ILE A 119 -5.55 0.63 -2.92
CA ILE A 119 -4.91 0.20 -1.66
C ILE A 119 -5.89 0.28 -0.48
N THR A 120 -7.00 0.98 -0.66
CA THR A 120 -7.99 1.24 0.40
C THR A 120 -8.65 -0.03 0.90
N ASN A 121 -8.72 -0.19 2.22
CA ASN A 121 -9.36 -1.33 2.87
C ASN A 121 -10.86 -1.08 3.20
N PRO A 122 -11.68 -2.15 3.25
CA PRO A 122 -11.39 -3.57 2.97
C PRO A 122 -11.22 -3.82 1.46
N LEU A 123 -10.01 -4.24 1.07
CA LEU A 123 -9.52 -4.16 -0.30
C LEU A 123 -10.43 -4.81 -1.34
N ASP A 124 -10.77 -6.08 -1.16
CA ASP A 124 -11.48 -6.85 -2.19
C ASP A 124 -12.85 -6.22 -2.52
N VAL A 125 -13.60 -5.80 -1.49
CA VAL A 125 -14.91 -5.15 -1.66
C VAL A 125 -14.79 -3.77 -2.28
N ILE A 126 -13.76 -3.00 -1.86
CA ILE A 126 -13.51 -1.66 -2.38
C ILE A 126 -13.11 -1.72 -3.86
N VAL A 127 -12.28 -2.67 -4.27
CA VAL A 127 -11.92 -2.88 -5.69
C VAL A 127 -13.14 -3.23 -6.53
N MET A 128 -14.00 -4.13 -6.05
CA MET A 128 -15.26 -4.47 -6.74
C MET A 128 -16.19 -3.25 -6.88
N ALA A 129 -16.32 -2.44 -5.83
CA ALA A 129 -17.10 -1.22 -5.86
C ALA A 129 -16.52 -0.20 -6.84
N LEU A 130 -15.20 -0.02 -6.82
CA LEU A 130 -14.49 0.88 -7.73
C LEU A 130 -14.68 0.48 -9.19
N GLN A 131 -14.54 -0.81 -9.53
CA GLN A 131 -14.83 -1.33 -10.88
C GLN A 131 -16.26 -1.02 -11.31
N LYS A 132 -17.24 -1.21 -10.40
CA LYS A 132 -18.65 -0.96 -10.69
C LYS A 132 -18.95 0.52 -10.89
N TYR A 133 -18.41 1.40 -10.05
CA TYR A 133 -18.76 2.84 -10.07
C TYR A 133 -17.98 3.61 -11.13
N SER A 134 -16.72 3.29 -11.38
CA SER A 134 -15.92 3.96 -12.38
C SER A 134 -16.32 3.60 -13.81
N GLY A 135 -16.91 2.43 -14.01
CA GLY A 135 -17.20 1.92 -15.36
C GLY A 135 -15.97 1.59 -16.20
N LEU A 136 -14.78 1.61 -15.58
CA LEU A 136 -13.53 1.21 -16.22
C LEU A 136 -13.53 -0.30 -16.51
N SER A 137 -12.80 -0.68 -17.54
CA SER A 137 -12.58 -2.09 -17.87
C SER A 137 -11.92 -2.83 -16.70
N LYS A 138 -12.38 -4.07 -16.42
CA LYS A 138 -11.91 -4.86 -15.27
C LYS A 138 -10.39 -5.07 -15.22
N ASN A 139 -9.74 -5.14 -16.39
CA ASN A 139 -8.29 -5.26 -16.48
C ASN A 139 -7.53 -3.94 -16.22
N LYS A 140 -8.23 -2.84 -16.04
CA LYS A 140 -7.68 -1.53 -15.71
C LYS A 140 -7.75 -1.21 -14.20
N VAL A 141 -8.46 -2.00 -13.41
CA VAL A 141 -8.66 -1.74 -11.98
C VAL A 141 -8.21 -2.95 -11.17
N VAL A 142 -7.16 -2.77 -10.38
CA VAL A 142 -6.57 -3.82 -9.56
C VAL A 142 -6.45 -3.39 -8.10
N GLY A 143 -6.40 -4.37 -7.19
CA GLY A 143 -6.07 -4.20 -5.79
C GLY A 143 -4.61 -4.55 -5.53
N MET A 144 -3.91 -3.76 -4.71
CA MET A 144 -2.56 -4.09 -4.25
C MET A 144 -2.65 -4.71 -2.85
N ALA A 145 -2.35 -6.00 -2.76
CA ALA A 145 -2.28 -6.75 -1.51
C ALA A 145 -1.17 -7.81 -1.53
N GLY A 146 -1.20 -8.71 -2.50
CA GLY A 146 -0.28 -9.85 -2.57
C GLY A 146 1.19 -9.45 -2.59
N VAL A 147 1.54 -8.31 -3.18
CA VAL A 147 2.90 -7.76 -3.16
C VAL A 147 3.35 -7.46 -1.72
N LEU A 148 2.49 -6.80 -0.93
CA LEU A 148 2.77 -6.49 0.47
C LEU A 148 2.83 -7.76 1.33
N ASP A 149 1.88 -8.67 1.16
CA ASP A 149 1.81 -9.90 1.95
C ASP A 149 2.98 -10.82 1.63
N THR A 150 3.36 -10.91 0.35
CA THR A 150 4.58 -11.59 -0.09
C THR A 150 5.83 -10.97 0.53
N SER A 151 5.94 -9.64 0.53
CA SER A 151 7.10 -8.95 1.11
C SER A 151 7.22 -9.22 2.61
N ARG A 152 6.12 -9.31 3.35
CA ARG A 152 6.11 -9.68 4.76
C ARG A 152 6.61 -11.11 4.97
N PHE A 153 6.09 -12.05 4.18
CA PHE A 153 6.50 -13.45 4.27
C PHE A 153 8.00 -13.63 3.96
N LYS A 154 8.47 -13.00 2.88
CA LYS A 154 9.90 -12.96 2.51
C LYS A 154 10.75 -12.36 3.63
N TYR A 155 10.33 -11.26 4.22
CA TYR A 155 11.04 -10.60 5.31
C TYR A 155 11.18 -11.51 6.54
N PHE A 156 10.09 -12.16 6.96
CA PHE A 156 10.13 -13.04 8.13
C PHE A 156 10.99 -14.28 7.88
N LEU A 157 10.97 -14.86 6.69
CA LEU A 157 11.85 -15.98 6.31
C LEU A 157 13.31 -15.54 6.27
N SER A 158 13.61 -14.39 5.70
CA SER A 158 14.96 -13.80 5.66
C SER A 158 15.54 -13.64 7.07
N GLN A 159 14.75 -13.11 7.99
CA GLN A 159 15.18 -12.94 9.40
C GLN A 159 15.37 -14.28 10.12
N GLU A 160 14.49 -15.24 9.90
CA GLU A 160 14.55 -16.55 10.55
C GLU A 160 15.74 -17.38 10.10
N LEU A 161 16.01 -17.38 8.78
CA LEU A 161 17.08 -18.18 8.17
C LEU A 161 18.41 -17.41 8.07
N ASN A 162 18.42 -16.14 8.51
CA ASN A 162 19.58 -15.25 8.46
C ASN A 162 20.21 -15.16 7.06
N VAL A 163 19.39 -14.93 6.06
CA VAL A 163 19.79 -14.76 4.66
C VAL A 163 19.34 -13.37 4.14
N PRO A 164 20.02 -12.81 3.12
CA PRO A 164 19.54 -11.60 2.45
C PRO A 164 18.12 -11.77 1.91
N ILE A 165 17.27 -10.74 2.04
CA ILE A 165 15.87 -10.80 1.53
C ILE A 165 15.81 -11.03 0.02
N SER A 166 16.84 -10.61 -0.72
CA SER A 166 16.98 -10.82 -2.16
C SER A 166 17.13 -12.29 -2.54
N GLU A 167 17.56 -13.15 -1.61
CA GLU A 167 17.71 -14.58 -1.80
C GLU A 167 16.42 -15.37 -1.48
N VAL A 168 15.38 -14.69 -1.03
CA VAL A 168 14.07 -15.30 -0.78
C VAL A 168 13.16 -15.03 -1.97
N ASP A 169 12.81 -16.06 -2.73
CA ASP A 169 11.78 -15.99 -3.75
C ASP A 169 10.52 -16.70 -3.25
N SER A 170 9.43 -15.95 -3.17
CA SER A 170 8.17 -16.43 -2.60
C SER A 170 6.99 -15.60 -3.07
N PHE A 171 5.78 -16.11 -2.84
CA PHE A 171 4.55 -15.37 -3.05
C PHE A 171 3.44 -15.84 -2.10
N VAL A 172 2.50 -14.92 -1.87
CA VAL A 172 1.30 -15.14 -1.08
C VAL A 172 0.10 -14.90 -1.97
N LEU A 173 -0.83 -15.84 -1.97
CA LEU A 173 -2.07 -15.82 -2.75
C LEU A 173 -3.28 -15.59 -1.84
N GLY A 174 -4.48 -15.59 -2.43
CA GLY A 174 -5.75 -15.46 -1.71
C GLY A 174 -6.14 -14.02 -1.42
N GLY A 175 -7.11 -13.83 -0.53
CA GLY A 175 -7.61 -12.51 -0.13
C GLY A 175 -6.66 -11.81 0.85
N HIS A 176 -6.81 -10.49 0.98
CA HIS A 176 -5.98 -9.70 1.89
C HIS A 176 -6.51 -9.79 3.33
N GLY A 177 -5.88 -10.61 4.18
CA GLY A 177 -6.25 -10.84 5.58
C GLY A 177 -6.20 -12.32 5.96
N ASP A 178 -7.19 -12.79 6.73
CA ASP A 178 -7.23 -14.15 7.26
C ASP A 178 -7.27 -15.24 6.17
N THR A 179 -7.71 -14.89 4.97
CA THR A 179 -7.83 -15.79 3.82
C THR A 179 -6.59 -15.81 2.91
N MET A 180 -5.52 -15.10 3.29
CA MET A 180 -4.27 -15.18 2.54
C MET A 180 -3.59 -16.56 2.70
N VAL A 181 -2.94 -16.99 1.63
CA VAL A 181 -2.31 -18.31 1.52
C VAL A 181 -0.85 -18.13 1.11
N PRO A 182 0.09 -18.07 2.06
CA PRO A 182 1.51 -18.24 1.75
C PRO A 182 1.75 -19.62 1.11
N VAL A 183 2.68 -19.72 0.17
CA VAL A 183 2.91 -20.93 -0.63
C VAL A 183 4.32 -21.50 -0.36
N PRO A 184 4.55 -22.20 0.79
CA PRO A 184 5.87 -22.70 1.16
C PRO A 184 6.50 -23.65 0.13
N ASN A 185 5.69 -24.51 -0.51
CA ASN A 185 6.17 -25.48 -1.51
C ASN A 185 6.64 -24.85 -2.84
N ARG A 186 6.38 -23.56 -3.03
CA ARG A 186 6.86 -22.75 -4.15
C ARG A 186 7.85 -21.67 -3.72
N THR A 187 8.23 -21.68 -2.46
CA THR A 187 9.17 -20.71 -1.89
C THR A 187 10.60 -21.27 -1.98
N MET A 188 11.50 -20.43 -2.51
CA MET A 188 12.93 -20.73 -2.60
C MET A 188 13.71 -19.78 -1.68
N VAL A 189 14.71 -20.31 -0.99
CA VAL A 189 15.61 -19.55 -0.12
C VAL A 189 17.04 -19.94 -0.45
N SER A 190 17.85 -19.00 -0.91
CA SER A 190 19.24 -19.23 -1.37
C SER A 190 19.33 -20.38 -2.37
N GLY A 191 18.34 -20.48 -3.28
CA GLY A 191 18.29 -21.52 -4.32
C GLY A 191 17.77 -22.90 -3.85
N GLU A 192 17.36 -23.05 -2.58
CA GLU A 192 16.82 -24.29 -2.02
C GLU A 192 15.33 -24.15 -1.67
N ASN A 193 14.54 -25.21 -1.91
CA ASN A 193 13.11 -25.16 -1.61
C ASN A 193 12.86 -25.13 -0.09
N LEU A 194 11.93 -24.28 0.35
CA LEU A 194 11.61 -24.10 1.78
C LEU A 194 11.14 -25.40 2.45
N THR A 195 10.42 -26.27 1.72
CA THR A 195 10.00 -27.57 2.26
C THR A 195 11.17 -28.50 2.48
N ASP A 196 12.22 -28.42 1.65
CA ASP A 196 13.45 -29.20 1.84
C ASP A 196 14.26 -28.68 3.02
N LEU A 197 14.28 -27.36 3.25
CA LEU A 197 14.90 -26.76 4.43
C LEU A 197 14.22 -27.23 5.73
N VAL A 198 12.88 -27.38 5.70
CA VAL A 198 12.13 -27.97 6.82
C VAL A 198 12.54 -29.43 7.03
N ASN A 199 12.58 -30.25 5.97
CA ASN A 199 12.96 -31.65 6.04
C ASN A 199 14.39 -31.86 6.55
N LYS A 200 15.31 -30.95 6.23
CA LYS A 200 16.69 -30.91 6.69
C LYS A 200 16.84 -30.33 8.10
N GLY A 201 15.78 -29.92 8.75
CA GLY A 201 15.80 -29.33 10.10
C GLY A 201 16.43 -27.92 10.19
N LYS A 202 16.60 -27.21 9.07
CA LYS A 202 17.09 -25.82 9.05
C LYS A 202 16.06 -24.85 9.64
N ILE A 203 14.79 -25.17 9.49
CA ILE A 203 13.66 -24.49 10.14
C ILE A 203 12.65 -25.56 10.57
N SER A 204 12.11 -25.46 11.79
CA SER A 204 11.09 -26.41 12.22
C SER A 204 9.73 -26.11 11.57
N LYS A 205 8.91 -27.14 11.41
CA LYS A 205 7.53 -26.97 10.89
C LYS A 205 6.74 -26.00 11.77
N ALA A 206 6.87 -26.11 13.09
CA ALA A 206 6.19 -25.23 14.04
C ALA A 206 6.58 -23.75 13.82
N ARG A 207 7.88 -23.52 13.60
CA ARG A 207 8.37 -22.16 13.36
C ARG A 207 7.89 -21.58 12.02
N LEU A 208 7.83 -22.42 10.98
CA LEU A 208 7.24 -22.01 9.69
C LEU A 208 5.76 -21.65 9.84
N ASP A 209 5.00 -22.43 10.60
CA ASP A 209 3.58 -22.15 10.85
C ASP A 209 3.38 -20.83 11.62
N GLU A 210 4.25 -20.53 12.59
CA GLU A 210 4.27 -19.22 13.28
C GLU A 210 4.55 -18.06 12.32
N ILE A 211 5.49 -18.22 11.39
CA ILE A 211 5.81 -17.20 10.37
C ILE A 211 4.61 -16.96 9.44
N ILE A 212 3.95 -18.04 9.02
CA ILE A 212 2.73 -17.97 8.21
C ILE A 212 1.63 -17.21 8.96
N ASP A 213 1.39 -17.55 10.22
CA ASP A 213 0.40 -16.89 11.06
C ASP A 213 0.75 -15.40 11.29
N ARG A 214 2.00 -15.10 11.55
CA ARG A 214 2.51 -13.74 11.68
C ARG A 214 2.34 -12.93 10.39
N THR A 215 2.51 -13.54 9.22
CA THR A 215 2.26 -12.92 7.92
C THR A 215 0.79 -12.54 7.78
N ARG A 216 -0.12 -13.43 8.11
CA ARG A 216 -1.57 -13.19 8.11
C ARG A 216 -1.97 -12.06 9.05
N LYS A 217 -1.37 -12.00 10.22
CA LYS A 217 -1.62 -10.98 11.26
C LYS A 217 -0.86 -9.67 11.03
N GLY A 218 -0.06 -9.56 9.99
CA GLY A 218 0.79 -8.39 9.73
C GLY A 218 0.04 -7.06 9.67
N CYS A 219 -1.22 -7.06 9.24
CA CYS A 219 -2.08 -5.86 9.25
C CYS A 219 -2.50 -5.43 10.66
N LEU A 220 -2.50 -6.34 11.65
CA LEU A 220 -2.94 -6.06 13.02
C LEU A 220 -1.83 -5.42 13.87
N LEU A 221 -0.57 -5.51 13.45
CA LEU A 221 0.56 -4.92 14.18
C LEU A 221 0.49 -3.40 14.25
N TYR A 222 -0.17 -2.75 13.29
CA TYR A 222 -0.39 -1.29 13.28
C TYR A 222 -1.55 -0.85 14.16
N THR A 223 -2.46 -1.76 14.52
CA THR A 223 -3.67 -1.46 15.29
C THR A 223 -3.59 -1.90 16.74
N SER A 224 -2.60 -2.74 17.08
CA SER A 224 -2.32 -3.13 18.47
C SER A 224 -1.23 -2.24 19.03
N PRO A 225 -1.43 -1.58 20.18
CA PRO A 225 -0.38 -0.78 20.79
C PRO A 225 0.82 -1.69 21.09
N SER A 226 1.96 -1.39 20.48
CA SER A 226 3.22 -2.06 20.79
C SER A 226 3.57 -1.80 22.25
N PRO A 227 4.11 -2.79 22.98
CA PRO A 227 4.70 -2.53 24.31
C PRO A 227 5.71 -1.39 24.30
N ARG A 228 6.35 -1.11 23.15
CA ARG A 228 7.27 0.02 22.96
C ARG A 228 6.56 1.37 22.85
N ASP A 229 5.30 1.42 22.44
CA ASP A 229 4.56 2.68 22.31
C ASP A 229 4.16 3.24 23.68
N ARG A 230 4.05 2.39 24.72
CA ARG A 230 3.82 2.81 26.10
C ARG A 230 4.99 3.55 26.74
N THR A 231 6.20 3.39 26.22
CA THR A 231 7.41 4.03 26.76
C THR A 231 7.68 5.42 26.17
N ARG A 232 7.09 5.74 25.00
CA ARG A 232 7.25 7.06 24.36
C ARG A 232 6.30 8.13 24.89
N SER A 233 5.24 7.78 25.59
CA SER A 233 4.28 8.75 26.14
C SER A 233 4.67 9.36 27.51
N ARG A 234 5.89 9.14 27.98
CA ARG A 234 6.39 9.62 29.27
C ARG A 234 7.65 10.47 29.19
N MET A 235 7.85 11.24 28.13
CA MET A 235 8.76 12.37 28.23
C MET A 235 7.99 13.58 28.75
N PRO A 236 8.31 14.14 29.92
CA PRO A 236 7.76 15.43 30.35
C PRO A 236 8.24 16.46 29.32
N SER A 237 7.33 17.29 28.82
CA SER A 237 7.69 18.52 28.16
C SER A 237 8.41 19.37 29.19
N SER A 238 9.74 19.43 29.14
CA SER A 238 10.48 20.45 29.84
C SER A 238 10.20 21.78 29.17
N ALA A 239 9.72 22.70 30.00
CA ALA A 239 9.48 24.11 29.74
C ALA A 239 10.65 24.78 29.04
#